data_a519be6519e475bac2916104483f510d
#
_entry.id   a519be6519e475bac2916104483f510d
#
_cell.length_a   1.000
_cell.length_b   1.000
_cell.length_c   1.000
_cell.angle_alpha   90.00
_cell.angle_beta   90.00
_cell.angle_gamma   90.00
#
_symmetry.space_group_name_H-M   'P 1'
#
loop_
_entity.id
_entity.type
_entity.pdbx_description
1 polymer ?
#
loop_
_entity_poly.entity_id
_entity_poly.type
_entity_poly.pdbx_seq_one_letter_code
_entity_poly.pdbx_strand_id
1 'polypeptide(L)'
;VVTAIRHLSETTPSEKLKMFLEDLLSVIESGGDMGEFLNTRVRLYQEEARFEQRQFLNVLSIVAESYVTMFVAGPLFLIIIMVVMGMMGGAAVMQLALVTYAVMPIGSLIFILVIDLISIKAEKTERYVRTKWLHTYSDVRVVRRGDEEPLFEQLKKYDRLRALIHHIKHPLESFISNVNHTLYITLPAAILYLIVVYMRVPHYRDIETYIGVIDDHIVIALLIVLIPYAIFYEIWARKVLGIQALIPDFLERMAGINQVGLTIAQAISIMVNTNLGLLSYEIRRIKRDMDWGANFTEALMRFEERVSTPSIARTVTLITKAXXXX
;
A
#
# COMPACT_ATOMS: atom_id res chain seq x y z
N VAL A 1 -24.84 22.90 19.14
CA VAL A 1 -23.75 22.80 18.15
C VAL A 1 -22.54 23.63 18.61
N VAL A 2 -22.70 24.96 18.82
CA VAL A 2 -21.62 25.88 19.23
C VAL A 2 -20.88 25.39 20.47
N THR A 3 -21.61 25.02 21.53
CA THR A 3 -21.03 24.50 22.79
C THR A 3 -20.21 23.23 22.58
N ALA A 4 -20.69 22.33 21.73
CA ALA A 4 -20.00 21.07 21.41
C ALA A 4 -18.72 21.32 20.63
N ILE A 5 -18.72 22.24 19.66
CA ILE A 5 -17.54 22.62 18.87
C ILE A 5 -16.50 23.29 19.80
N ARG A 6 -16.94 24.17 20.68
CA ARG A 6 -16.06 24.83 21.67
C ARG A 6 -15.39 23.81 22.59
N HIS A 7 -16.17 22.89 23.15
CA HIS A 7 -15.62 21.80 23.98
C HIS A 7 -14.61 20.94 23.21
N LEU A 8 -14.91 20.66 21.92
CA LEU A 8 -14.00 19.89 21.07
C LEU A 8 -12.68 20.65 20.79
N SER A 9 -12.76 21.98 20.56
CA SER A 9 -11.56 22.80 20.34
C SER A 9 -10.65 22.85 21.58
N GLU A 10 -11.24 22.82 22.78
CA GLU A 10 -10.49 22.82 24.06
C GLU A 10 -9.86 21.47 24.38
N THR A 11 -10.45 20.37 23.94
CA THR A 11 -10.03 19.01 24.30
C THR A 11 -9.18 18.33 23.24
N THR A 12 -9.13 18.85 22.01
CA THR A 12 -8.38 18.20 20.91
C THR A 12 -6.87 18.36 21.13
N PRO A 13 -6.07 17.28 20.96
CA PRO A 13 -4.61 17.37 21.00
C PRO A 13 -3.98 17.96 19.74
N SER A 14 -4.74 18.14 18.67
CA SER A 14 -4.24 18.63 17.37
C SER A 14 -4.37 20.16 17.30
N GLU A 15 -3.25 20.87 17.27
CA GLU A 15 -3.20 22.33 17.11
C GLU A 15 -3.92 22.79 15.83
N LYS A 16 -3.72 22.09 14.70
CA LYS A 16 -4.36 22.40 13.41
C LYS A 16 -5.89 22.29 13.51
N LEU A 17 -6.38 21.22 14.17
CA LEU A 17 -7.82 21.01 14.37
C LEU A 17 -8.39 22.05 15.33
N LYS A 18 -7.67 22.39 16.38
CA LYS A 18 -8.06 23.43 17.33
C LYS A 18 -8.29 24.77 16.62
N MET A 19 -7.28 25.24 15.88
CA MET A 19 -7.37 26.48 15.09
C MET A 19 -8.55 26.46 14.10
N PHE A 20 -8.74 25.35 13.41
CA PHE A 20 -9.87 25.18 12.48
C PHE A 20 -11.21 25.31 13.20
N LEU A 21 -11.35 24.69 14.38
CA LEU A 21 -12.60 24.73 15.17
C LEU A 21 -12.88 26.12 15.74
N GLU A 22 -11.85 26.85 16.17
CA GLU A 22 -11.96 28.23 16.65
C GLU A 22 -12.40 29.18 15.51
N ASP A 23 -11.78 29.05 14.34
CA ASP A 23 -12.16 29.82 13.15
C ASP A 23 -13.60 29.49 12.70
N LEU A 24 -13.97 28.20 12.74
CA LEU A 24 -15.32 27.72 12.44
C LEU A 24 -16.35 28.33 13.39
N LEU A 25 -16.04 28.37 14.70
CA LEU A 25 -16.87 29.00 15.71
C LEU A 25 -17.07 30.49 15.41
N SER A 26 -16.01 31.19 15.08
CA SER A 26 -16.05 32.63 14.75
C SER A 26 -16.97 32.89 13.56
N VAL A 27 -16.95 32.06 12.52
CA VAL A 27 -17.82 32.19 11.34
C VAL A 27 -19.28 31.91 11.72
N ILE A 28 -19.55 30.89 12.53
CA ILE A 28 -20.89 30.55 13.00
C ILE A 28 -21.46 31.70 13.84
N GLU A 29 -20.68 32.25 14.78
CA GLU A 29 -21.08 33.30 15.71
C GLU A 29 -21.30 34.64 14.98
N SER A 30 -20.54 34.93 13.92
CA SER A 30 -20.69 36.15 13.11
C SER A 30 -21.77 36.03 12.03
N GLY A 31 -22.35 34.84 11.82
CA GLY A 31 -23.33 34.60 10.76
C GLY A 31 -22.76 34.60 9.35
N GLY A 32 -21.49 34.32 9.22
CA GLY A 32 -20.79 34.29 7.93
C GLY A 32 -21.17 33.07 7.06
N ASP A 33 -20.79 33.13 5.79
CA ASP A 33 -21.07 32.05 4.83
C ASP A 33 -20.12 30.86 5.12
N MET A 34 -20.70 29.80 5.67
CA MET A 34 -20.03 28.55 5.98
C MET A 34 -19.43 27.89 4.73
N GLY A 35 -20.13 27.97 3.60
CA GLY A 35 -19.67 27.39 2.32
C GLY A 35 -18.41 28.07 1.82
N GLU A 36 -18.39 29.40 1.82
CA GLU A 36 -17.22 30.18 1.42
C GLU A 36 -16.02 29.94 2.36
N PHE A 37 -16.27 29.90 3.67
CA PHE A 37 -15.24 29.59 4.68
C PHE A 37 -14.61 28.21 4.42
N LEU A 38 -15.43 27.15 4.27
CA LEU A 38 -14.95 25.81 4.05
C LEU A 38 -14.17 25.68 2.74
N ASN A 39 -14.64 26.31 1.65
CA ASN A 39 -13.95 26.32 0.37
C ASN A 39 -12.58 26.99 0.47
N THR A 40 -12.50 28.09 1.20
CA THR A 40 -11.23 28.80 1.45
C THR A 40 -10.27 27.94 2.26
N ARG A 41 -10.77 27.27 3.31
CA ARG A 41 -9.95 26.34 4.12
C ARG A 41 -9.46 25.15 3.31
N VAL A 42 -10.29 24.58 2.45
CA VAL A 42 -9.90 23.48 1.56
C VAL A 42 -8.72 23.92 0.67
N ARG A 43 -8.82 25.08 0.04
CA ARG A 43 -7.73 25.61 -0.82
C ARG A 43 -6.43 25.80 -0.02
N LEU A 44 -6.54 26.42 1.16
CA LEU A 44 -5.39 26.68 2.04
C LEU A 44 -4.69 25.36 2.42
N TYR A 45 -5.45 24.36 2.86
CA TYR A 45 -4.90 23.05 3.24
C TYR A 45 -4.32 22.28 2.05
N GLN A 46 -4.90 22.44 0.86
CA GLN A 46 -4.34 21.86 -0.37
C GLN A 46 -2.98 22.49 -0.71
N GLU A 47 -2.84 23.80 -0.58
CA GLU A 47 -1.57 24.51 -0.80
C GLU A 47 -0.52 24.12 0.24
N GLU A 48 -0.91 24.04 1.51
CA GLU A 48 -0.05 23.58 2.61
C GLU A 48 0.43 22.14 2.35
N ALA A 49 -0.47 21.23 1.98
CA ALA A 49 -0.14 19.84 1.67
C ALA A 49 0.83 19.74 0.48
N ARG A 50 0.62 20.54 -0.56
CA ARG A 50 1.53 20.61 -1.72
C ARG A 50 2.91 21.13 -1.31
N PHE A 51 2.96 22.12 -0.43
CA PHE A 51 4.20 22.67 0.10
C PHE A 51 4.97 21.61 0.92
N GLU A 52 4.28 20.93 1.85
CA GLU A 52 4.86 19.84 2.65
C GLU A 52 5.38 18.72 1.75
N GLN A 53 4.64 18.36 0.70
CA GLN A 53 5.06 17.35 -0.28
C GLN A 53 6.34 17.77 -1.03
N ARG A 54 6.41 19.02 -1.48
CA ARG A 54 7.62 19.55 -2.14
C ARG A 54 8.82 19.56 -1.19
N GLN A 55 8.62 19.96 0.04
CA GLN A 55 9.65 19.95 1.07
C GLN A 55 10.17 18.52 1.32
N PHE A 56 9.27 17.54 1.41
CA PHE A 56 9.61 16.12 1.54
C PHE A 56 10.44 15.64 0.34
N LEU A 57 10.03 16.00 -0.88
CA LEU A 57 10.76 15.63 -2.10
C LEU A 57 12.16 16.26 -2.15
N ASN A 58 12.31 17.48 -1.66
CA ASN A 58 13.62 18.15 -1.55
C ASN A 58 14.54 17.40 -0.57
N VAL A 59 14.01 17.01 0.60
CA VAL A 59 14.76 16.20 1.58
C VAL A 59 15.17 14.86 0.95
N LEU A 60 14.25 14.21 0.26
CA LEU A 60 14.51 12.93 -0.41
C LEU A 60 15.58 13.06 -1.50
N SER A 61 15.58 14.18 -2.24
CA SER A 61 16.62 14.50 -3.25
C SER A 61 18.01 14.64 -2.61
N ILE A 62 18.12 15.36 -1.49
CA ILE A 62 19.37 15.53 -0.73
C ILE A 62 19.87 14.16 -0.22
N VAL A 63 18.96 13.35 0.29
CA VAL A 63 19.26 11.98 0.79
C VAL A 63 19.76 11.11 -0.38
N ALA A 64 19.09 11.16 -1.54
CA ALA A 64 19.50 10.40 -2.73
C ALA A 64 20.89 10.84 -3.24
N GLU A 65 21.15 12.15 -3.28
CA GLU A 65 22.45 12.70 -3.66
C GLU A 65 23.56 12.25 -2.70
N SER A 66 23.26 12.26 -1.40
CA SER A 66 24.18 11.76 -0.35
C SER A 66 24.49 10.28 -0.55
N TYR A 67 23.48 9.47 -0.91
CA TYR A 67 23.64 8.03 -1.20
C TYR A 67 24.61 7.84 -2.38
N VAL A 68 24.38 8.53 -3.49
CA VAL A 68 25.23 8.42 -4.70
C VAL A 68 26.66 8.82 -4.37
N THR A 69 26.86 9.90 -3.62
CA THR A 69 28.20 10.38 -3.24
C THR A 69 28.90 9.36 -2.32
N MET A 70 28.21 8.84 -1.32
CA MET A 70 28.81 7.95 -0.31
C MET A 70 29.00 6.51 -0.80
N PHE A 71 28.01 5.95 -1.53
CA PHE A 71 28.00 4.52 -1.90
C PHE A 71 28.38 4.24 -3.35
N VAL A 72 28.49 5.26 -4.21
CA VAL A 72 28.96 5.09 -5.58
C VAL A 72 30.34 5.76 -5.75
N ALA A 73 30.43 7.05 -5.52
CA ALA A 73 31.69 7.79 -5.72
C ALA A 73 32.76 7.40 -4.69
N GLY A 74 32.38 7.21 -3.42
CA GLY A 74 33.30 6.84 -2.35
C GLY A 74 34.03 5.52 -2.62
N PRO A 75 33.32 4.41 -2.81
CA PRO A 75 33.96 3.11 -3.11
C PRO A 75 34.75 3.12 -4.41
N LEU A 76 34.26 3.80 -5.44
CA LEU A 76 35.00 3.92 -6.71
C LEU A 76 36.37 4.58 -6.49
N PHE A 77 36.41 5.62 -5.67
CA PHE A 77 37.66 6.31 -5.29
C PHE A 77 38.59 5.39 -4.48
N LEU A 78 38.02 4.62 -3.53
CA LEU A 78 38.74 3.65 -2.73
C LEU A 78 39.35 2.53 -3.61
N ILE A 79 38.59 2.02 -4.58
CA ILE A 79 39.07 0.98 -5.52
C ILE A 79 40.27 1.50 -6.31
N ILE A 80 40.19 2.75 -6.81
CA ILE A 80 41.31 3.37 -7.56
C ILE A 80 42.57 3.42 -6.67
N ILE A 81 42.43 3.89 -5.43
CA ILE A 81 43.58 3.96 -4.47
C ILE A 81 44.16 2.57 -4.23
N MET A 82 43.31 1.58 -3.99
CA MET A 82 43.73 0.19 -3.69
C MET A 82 44.41 -0.47 -4.89
N VAL A 83 43.95 -0.21 -6.13
CA VAL A 83 44.60 -0.70 -7.34
C VAL A 83 46.00 -0.13 -7.45
N VAL A 84 46.17 1.18 -7.23
CA VAL A 84 47.47 1.85 -7.25
C VAL A 84 48.39 1.29 -6.16
N MET A 85 47.91 1.09 -4.94
CA MET A 85 48.68 0.48 -3.84
C MET A 85 49.06 -0.96 -4.14
N GLY A 86 48.16 -1.73 -4.76
CA GLY A 86 48.44 -3.10 -5.20
C GLY A 86 49.55 -3.18 -6.21
N MET A 87 49.62 -2.24 -7.16
CA MET A 87 50.72 -2.13 -8.14
C MET A 87 52.04 -1.82 -7.47
N MET A 88 52.06 -1.17 -6.31
CA MET A 88 53.25 -0.85 -5.54
C MET A 88 53.68 -1.98 -4.58
N GLY A 89 53.04 -3.15 -4.66
CA GLY A 89 53.35 -4.34 -3.88
C GLY A 89 52.65 -4.48 -2.52
N GLY A 90 51.59 -3.70 -2.30
CA GLY A 90 50.78 -3.79 -1.08
C GLY A 90 49.71 -4.89 -1.13
N ALA A 91 49.47 -5.53 0.00
CA ALA A 91 48.43 -6.58 0.14
C ALA A 91 47.05 -5.94 0.32
N ALA A 92 46.51 -5.29 -0.74
CA ALA A 92 45.26 -4.54 -0.70
C ALA A 92 44.00 -5.40 -0.92
N VAL A 93 44.16 -6.68 -1.34
CA VAL A 93 43.04 -7.56 -1.74
C VAL A 93 42.08 -7.80 -0.57
N MET A 94 42.63 -8.09 0.61
CA MET A 94 41.80 -8.34 1.82
C MET A 94 40.97 -7.11 2.23
N GLN A 95 41.56 -5.94 2.15
CA GLN A 95 40.89 -4.66 2.46
C GLN A 95 39.79 -4.36 1.43
N LEU A 96 40.04 -4.62 0.14
CA LEU A 96 39.07 -4.47 -0.93
C LEU A 96 37.87 -5.43 -0.72
N ALA A 97 38.13 -6.68 -0.39
CA ALA A 97 37.11 -7.67 -0.07
C ALA A 97 36.24 -7.22 1.11
N LEU A 98 36.85 -6.70 2.19
CA LEU A 98 36.14 -6.20 3.36
C LEU A 98 35.20 -5.02 2.98
N VAL A 99 35.67 -4.08 2.18
CA VAL A 99 34.86 -2.93 1.74
C VAL A 99 33.70 -3.41 0.88
N THR A 100 33.95 -4.28 -0.10
CA THR A 100 32.93 -4.74 -1.07
C THR A 100 31.88 -5.64 -0.41
N TYR A 101 32.28 -6.60 0.41
CA TYR A 101 31.39 -7.65 0.95
C TYR A 101 30.82 -7.33 2.33
N ALA A 102 31.39 -6.38 3.07
CA ALA A 102 30.89 -6.01 4.40
C ALA A 102 30.40 -4.58 4.48
N VAL A 103 31.28 -3.61 4.17
CA VAL A 103 30.97 -2.18 4.39
C VAL A 103 29.83 -1.70 3.46
N MET A 104 29.85 -2.08 2.18
CA MET A 104 28.84 -1.65 1.22
C MET A 104 27.44 -2.23 1.50
N PRO A 105 27.26 -3.55 1.69
CA PRO A 105 25.93 -4.08 2.00
C PRO A 105 25.36 -3.58 3.34
N ILE A 106 26.21 -3.53 4.38
CA ILE A 106 25.77 -3.05 5.71
C ILE A 106 25.38 -1.57 5.64
N GLY A 107 26.21 -0.75 4.98
CA GLY A 107 25.93 0.67 4.77
C GLY A 107 24.66 0.93 3.99
N SER A 108 24.44 0.17 2.90
CA SER A 108 23.22 0.25 2.09
C SER A 108 21.98 -0.15 2.91
N LEU A 109 22.08 -1.17 3.74
CA LEU A 109 20.99 -1.61 4.61
C LEU A 109 20.64 -0.54 5.66
N ILE A 110 21.66 0.06 6.29
CA ILE A 110 21.47 1.20 7.23
C ILE A 110 20.80 2.37 6.50
N PHE A 111 21.20 2.64 5.27
CA PHE A 111 20.64 3.73 4.46
C PHE A 111 19.16 3.49 4.13
N ILE A 112 18.80 2.25 3.78
CA ILE A 112 17.39 1.85 3.56
C ILE A 112 16.57 2.09 4.85
N LEU A 113 17.12 1.72 6.03
CA LEU A 113 16.45 1.97 7.31
C LEU A 113 16.27 3.47 7.58
N VAL A 114 17.25 4.29 7.23
CA VAL A 114 17.15 5.76 7.38
C VAL A 114 16.05 6.32 6.47
N ILE A 115 15.98 5.89 5.22
CA ILE A 115 14.90 6.28 4.28
C ILE A 115 13.54 5.85 4.83
N ASP A 116 13.43 4.62 5.32
CA ASP A 116 12.18 4.10 5.89
C ASP A 116 11.75 4.94 7.11
N LEU A 117 12.69 5.29 7.99
CA LEU A 117 12.43 6.14 9.15
C LEU A 117 11.93 7.54 8.77
N ILE A 118 12.51 8.13 7.72
CA ILE A 118 12.07 9.44 7.19
C ILE A 118 10.69 9.31 6.55
N SER A 119 10.43 8.20 5.87
CA SER A 119 9.18 7.92 5.15
C SER A 119 7.99 7.56 6.04
N ILE A 120 8.22 7.10 7.26
CA ILE A 120 7.16 6.59 8.19
C ILE A 120 6.13 7.67 8.58
N LYS A 121 6.40 8.93 8.32
CA LYS A 121 5.44 10.02 8.57
C LYS A 121 4.28 10.08 7.58
N ALA A 122 4.25 9.26 6.53
CA ALA A 122 3.04 9.09 5.73
C ALA A 122 1.99 8.36 6.58
N GLU A 123 1.00 9.10 7.05
CA GLU A 123 -0.11 8.69 7.91
C GLU A 123 -0.53 7.22 7.74
N LYS A 124 -0.34 6.43 8.77
CA LYS A 124 -1.10 5.19 8.92
C LYS A 124 -2.57 5.61 9.13
N THR A 125 -3.32 5.64 8.04
CA THR A 125 -4.76 5.83 8.13
C THR A 125 -5.32 4.67 8.94
N GLU A 126 -5.71 4.95 10.16
CA GLU A 126 -6.42 3.97 10.97
C GLU A 126 -7.68 3.55 10.19
N ARG A 127 -7.76 2.28 9.88
CA ARG A 127 -8.98 1.68 9.32
C ARG A 127 -10.02 1.62 10.43
N TYR A 128 -10.70 2.75 10.61
CA TYR A 128 -11.59 2.97 11.76
C TYR A 128 -12.87 2.12 11.71
N VAL A 129 -13.22 1.56 10.56
CA VAL A 129 -14.55 0.96 10.36
C VAL A 129 -14.53 -0.56 10.22
N ARG A 130 -13.35 -1.17 10.27
CA ARG A 130 -13.17 -2.56 9.83
C ARG A 130 -13.89 -3.64 10.66
N THR A 131 -14.19 -3.39 11.94
CA THR A 131 -14.55 -4.50 12.84
C THR A 131 -16.03 -4.61 13.15
N LYS A 132 -16.78 -3.52 13.16
CA LYS A 132 -18.11 -3.52 13.74
C LYS A 132 -19.24 -3.87 12.75
N TRP A 133 -19.05 -3.56 11.46
CA TRP A 133 -20.13 -3.72 10.46
C TRP A 133 -20.14 -5.08 9.76
N LEU A 134 -18.98 -5.75 9.68
CA LEU A 134 -18.88 -7.10 9.10
C LEU A 134 -19.46 -8.19 9.99
N HIS A 135 -19.79 -7.86 11.23
CA HIS A 135 -20.37 -8.78 12.20
C HIS A 135 -21.87 -8.56 12.42
N THR A 136 -22.60 -8.14 11.38
CA THR A 136 -24.06 -7.92 11.45
C THR A 136 -24.82 -9.16 11.92
N TYR A 137 -24.23 -10.34 11.71
CA TYR A 137 -24.82 -11.61 12.09
C TYR A 137 -24.09 -12.32 13.24
N SER A 138 -23.23 -11.60 13.98
CA SER A 138 -22.50 -12.18 15.13
C SER A 138 -23.44 -12.65 16.25
N ASP A 139 -24.61 -12.05 16.35
CA ASP A 139 -25.63 -12.35 17.37
C ASP A 139 -26.60 -13.46 16.92
N VAL A 140 -26.49 -13.90 15.67
CA VAL A 140 -27.31 -15.01 15.16
C VAL A 140 -26.79 -16.31 15.79
N ARG A 141 -27.57 -16.89 16.62
CA ARG A 141 -27.28 -18.17 17.26
C ARG A 141 -27.38 -19.29 16.20
N VAL A 142 -26.23 -19.69 15.68
CA VAL A 142 -26.18 -20.82 14.73
C VAL A 142 -26.51 -22.11 15.50
N VAL A 143 -27.70 -22.62 15.30
CA VAL A 143 -28.10 -23.94 15.83
C VAL A 143 -27.47 -24.99 14.90
N ARG A 144 -26.35 -25.53 15.32
CA ARG A 144 -25.68 -26.62 14.60
C ARG A 144 -26.35 -27.94 14.97
N ARG A 145 -26.88 -28.62 13.97
CA ARG A 145 -27.32 -30.00 14.12
C ARG A 145 -26.09 -30.91 14.00
N GLY A 146 -25.94 -31.84 14.94
CA GLY A 146 -24.76 -32.70 15.01
C GLY A 146 -24.50 -33.53 13.74
N ASP A 147 -25.55 -33.85 13.00
CA ASP A 147 -25.49 -34.64 11.76
C ASP A 147 -24.88 -33.86 10.59
N GLU A 148 -24.86 -32.51 10.67
CA GLU A 148 -24.34 -31.61 9.59
C GLU A 148 -22.88 -31.25 9.77
N GLU A 149 -22.32 -31.44 10.96
CA GLU A 149 -20.94 -31.01 11.29
C GLU A 149 -19.87 -31.69 10.40
N PRO A 150 -19.92 -33.02 10.12
CA PRO A 150 -18.94 -33.64 9.22
C PRO A 150 -19.05 -33.15 7.77
N LEU A 151 -20.28 -32.80 7.33
CA LEU A 151 -20.51 -32.20 6.00
C LEU A 151 -19.88 -30.81 5.88
N PHE A 152 -20.00 -29.96 6.91
CA PHE A 152 -19.37 -28.64 6.96
C PHE A 152 -17.85 -28.73 6.99
N GLU A 153 -17.28 -29.70 7.69
CA GLU A 153 -15.82 -29.93 7.70
C GLU A 153 -15.30 -30.35 6.32
N GLN A 154 -16.04 -31.26 5.64
CA GLN A 154 -15.70 -31.65 4.27
C GLN A 154 -15.80 -30.48 3.31
N LEU A 155 -16.85 -29.65 3.42
CA LEU A 155 -17.03 -28.44 2.61
C LEU A 155 -15.88 -27.47 2.83
N LYS A 156 -15.47 -27.25 4.06
CA LYS A 156 -14.36 -26.36 4.45
C LYS A 156 -13.02 -26.86 3.88
N LYS A 157 -12.78 -28.17 3.87
CA LYS A 157 -11.60 -28.80 3.23
C LYS A 157 -11.65 -28.61 1.71
N TYR A 158 -12.83 -28.81 1.12
CA TYR A 158 -13.06 -28.66 -0.32
C TYR A 158 -12.84 -27.20 -0.75
N ASP A 159 -13.35 -26.24 0.02
CA ASP A 159 -13.18 -24.81 -0.25
C ASP A 159 -11.70 -24.38 -0.17
N ARG A 160 -10.94 -24.89 0.80
CA ARG A 160 -9.49 -24.66 0.90
C ARG A 160 -8.74 -25.24 -0.30
N LEU A 161 -9.08 -26.48 -0.69
CA LEU A 161 -8.52 -27.13 -1.88
C LEU A 161 -8.87 -26.37 -3.16
N ARG A 162 -10.11 -25.95 -3.30
CA ARG A 162 -10.60 -25.16 -4.43
C ARG A 162 -9.88 -23.80 -4.52
N ALA A 163 -9.70 -23.14 -3.38
CA ALA A 163 -8.94 -21.87 -3.30
C ALA A 163 -7.48 -22.09 -3.72
N LEU A 164 -6.83 -23.16 -3.25
CA LEU A 164 -5.47 -23.53 -3.64
C LEU A 164 -5.38 -23.82 -5.15
N ILE A 165 -6.30 -24.64 -5.68
CA ILE A 165 -6.36 -24.99 -7.10
C ILE A 165 -6.60 -23.72 -7.95
N HIS A 166 -7.44 -22.80 -7.49
CA HIS A 166 -7.70 -21.53 -8.16
C HIS A 166 -6.43 -20.66 -8.22
N HIS A 167 -5.68 -20.59 -7.13
CA HIS A 167 -4.40 -19.86 -7.07
C HIS A 167 -3.35 -20.48 -8.02
N ILE A 168 -3.34 -21.81 -8.15
CA ILE A 168 -2.42 -22.53 -9.04
C ILE A 168 -2.83 -22.39 -10.53
N LYS A 169 -4.14 -22.40 -10.83
CA LYS A 169 -4.65 -22.28 -12.20
C LYS A 169 -4.60 -20.85 -12.75
N HIS A 170 -4.74 -19.85 -11.86
CA HIS A 170 -4.73 -18.43 -12.23
C HIS A 170 -3.70 -17.65 -11.40
N PRO A 171 -2.40 -18.00 -11.52
CA PRO A 171 -1.37 -17.38 -10.68
C PRO A 171 -1.24 -15.88 -10.93
N LEU A 172 -1.39 -15.44 -12.18
CA LEU A 172 -1.27 -14.01 -12.56
C LEU A 172 -2.34 -13.15 -11.87
N GLU A 173 -3.58 -13.62 -11.80
CA GLU A 173 -4.67 -12.90 -11.11
C GLU A 173 -4.42 -12.80 -9.60
N SER A 174 -3.89 -13.88 -9.01
CA SER A 174 -3.54 -13.93 -7.59
C SER A 174 -2.40 -12.97 -7.26
N PHE A 175 -1.37 -12.89 -8.10
CA PHE A 175 -0.22 -11.99 -7.92
C PHE A 175 -0.60 -10.53 -8.09
N ILE A 176 -1.51 -10.22 -9.03
CA ILE A 176 -2.01 -8.86 -9.26
C ILE A 176 -2.93 -8.42 -8.10
N SER A 177 -3.65 -9.34 -7.45
CA SER A 177 -4.51 -8.99 -6.32
C SER A 177 -3.72 -8.75 -5.02
N ASN A 178 -2.69 -9.57 -4.78
CA ASN A 178 -1.81 -9.47 -3.62
C ASN A 178 -0.37 -9.77 -4.02
N VAL A 179 0.43 -8.73 -4.19
CA VAL A 179 1.84 -8.83 -4.64
C VAL A 179 2.66 -9.75 -3.73
N ASN A 180 2.36 -9.79 -2.44
CA ASN A 180 3.07 -10.64 -1.47
C ASN A 180 2.96 -12.14 -1.80
N HIS A 181 1.94 -12.57 -2.56
CA HIS A 181 1.82 -13.97 -3.02
C HIS A 181 2.95 -14.36 -3.97
N THR A 182 3.54 -13.40 -4.67
CA THR A 182 4.72 -13.63 -5.53
C THR A 182 5.89 -14.21 -4.72
N LEU A 183 6.09 -13.71 -3.49
CA LEU A 183 7.17 -14.20 -2.61
C LEU A 183 7.03 -15.69 -2.25
N TYR A 184 5.80 -16.21 -2.16
CA TYR A 184 5.56 -17.63 -1.87
C TYR A 184 6.08 -18.57 -2.95
N ILE A 185 6.27 -18.07 -4.17
CA ILE A 185 6.83 -18.88 -5.30
C ILE A 185 8.29 -18.51 -5.56
N THR A 186 8.62 -17.21 -5.56
CA THR A 186 9.98 -16.76 -5.91
C THR A 186 11.00 -17.11 -4.83
N LEU A 187 10.62 -17.08 -3.54
CA LEU A 187 11.54 -17.36 -2.44
C LEU A 187 11.93 -18.85 -2.41
N PRO A 188 10.99 -19.84 -2.50
CA PRO A 188 11.39 -21.24 -2.66
C PRO A 188 12.20 -21.51 -3.93
N ALA A 189 11.88 -20.83 -5.05
CA ALA A 189 12.64 -20.98 -6.30
C ALA A 189 14.08 -20.49 -6.13
N ALA A 190 14.30 -19.36 -5.46
CA ALA A 190 15.64 -18.85 -5.17
C ALA A 190 16.42 -19.78 -4.23
N ILE A 191 15.75 -20.31 -3.19
CA ILE A 191 16.35 -21.28 -2.26
C ILE A 191 16.74 -22.56 -3.02
N LEU A 192 15.84 -23.09 -3.84
CA LEU A 192 16.11 -24.29 -4.67
C LEU A 192 17.30 -24.06 -5.60
N TYR A 193 17.37 -22.88 -6.24
CA TYR A 193 18.50 -22.49 -7.08
C TYR A 193 19.82 -22.53 -6.28
N LEU A 194 19.86 -21.93 -5.08
CA LEU A 194 21.05 -21.91 -4.23
C LEU A 194 21.46 -23.32 -3.77
N ILE A 195 20.47 -24.19 -3.47
CA ILE A 195 20.76 -25.60 -3.12
C ILE A 195 21.40 -26.32 -4.30
N VAL A 196 20.87 -26.15 -5.52
CA VAL A 196 21.43 -26.76 -6.74
C VAL A 196 22.87 -26.27 -7.00
N VAL A 197 23.08 -24.96 -6.83
CA VAL A 197 24.41 -24.34 -6.95
C VAL A 197 25.36 -24.94 -5.91
N TYR A 198 24.95 -25.02 -4.65
CA TYR A 198 25.75 -25.59 -3.57
C TYR A 198 26.15 -27.05 -3.86
N MET A 199 25.26 -27.86 -4.45
CA MET A 199 25.52 -29.24 -4.81
C MET A 199 26.46 -29.39 -6.03
N ARG A 200 26.44 -28.40 -6.96
CA ARG A 200 27.22 -28.44 -8.21
C ARG A 200 28.59 -27.78 -8.10
N VAL A 201 28.74 -26.77 -7.26
CA VAL A 201 30.01 -26.03 -7.10
C VAL A 201 30.99 -26.91 -6.29
N PRO A 202 32.17 -27.20 -6.84
CA PRO A 202 33.18 -27.96 -6.10
C PRO A 202 33.59 -27.21 -4.81
N HIS A 203 33.79 -27.94 -3.74
CA HIS A 203 34.26 -27.35 -2.47
C HIS A 203 35.75 -26.97 -2.61
N TYR A 204 35.96 -25.72 -2.97
CA TYR A 204 37.31 -25.16 -3.06
C TYR A 204 37.91 -25.05 -1.65
N ARG A 205 39.17 -25.37 -1.52
CA ARG A 205 39.91 -25.31 -0.25
C ARG A 205 40.24 -23.88 0.16
N ASP A 206 40.31 -22.99 -0.83
CA ASP A 206 40.59 -21.56 -0.61
C ASP A 206 39.27 -20.78 -0.48
N ILE A 207 39.09 -20.17 0.67
CA ILE A 207 37.88 -19.38 1.02
C ILE A 207 37.64 -18.26 0.02
N GLU A 208 38.72 -17.62 -0.45
CA GLU A 208 38.67 -16.48 -1.39
C GLU A 208 38.06 -16.88 -2.74
N THR A 209 38.50 -18.02 -3.29
CA THR A 209 37.97 -18.58 -4.55
C THR A 209 36.50 -19.03 -4.38
N TYR A 210 36.18 -19.61 -3.23
CA TYR A 210 34.81 -20.09 -2.91
C TYR A 210 33.83 -18.92 -2.83
N ILE A 211 34.21 -17.82 -2.17
CA ILE A 211 33.38 -16.59 -2.06
C ILE A 211 33.16 -16.01 -3.45
N GLY A 212 34.22 -15.88 -4.27
CA GLY A 212 34.10 -15.28 -5.61
C GLY A 212 33.23 -16.06 -6.60
N VAL A 213 33.02 -17.36 -6.37
CA VAL A 213 32.10 -18.17 -7.19
C VAL A 213 30.65 -18.06 -6.68
N ILE A 214 30.47 -18.00 -5.35
CA ILE A 214 29.13 -17.99 -4.74
C ILE A 214 28.44 -16.62 -4.84
N ASP A 215 29.19 -15.49 -4.80
CA ASP A 215 28.60 -14.18 -4.81
C ASP A 215 27.75 -13.89 -6.07
N ASP A 216 28.23 -14.32 -7.26
CA ASP A 216 27.46 -14.22 -8.50
C ASP A 216 26.09 -14.96 -8.39
N HIS A 217 26.11 -16.14 -7.78
CA HIS A 217 24.90 -16.95 -7.61
C HIS A 217 23.95 -16.37 -6.56
N ILE A 218 24.47 -15.70 -5.53
CA ILE A 218 23.65 -14.97 -4.54
C ILE A 218 22.94 -13.80 -5.22
N VAL A 219 23.64 -13.05 -6.09
CA VAL A 219 23.04 -11.94 -6.86
C VAL A 219 21.93 -12.47 -7.78
N ILE A 220 22.17 -13.59 -8.47
CA ILE A 220 21.15 -14.24 -9.34
C ILE A 220 19.94 -14.68 -8.51
N ALA A 221 20.14 -15.29 -7.34
CA ALA A 221 19.07 -15.72 -6.44
C ALA A 221 18.22 -14.51 -5.98
N LEU A 222 18.89 -13.40 -5.65
CA LEU A 222 18.22 -12.14 -5.29
C LEU A 222 17.39 -11.61 -6.46
N LEU A 223 17.93 -11.61 -7.68
CA LEU A 223 17.22 -11.16 -8.88
C LEU A 223 16.00 -12.05 -9.21
N ILE A 224 16.06 -13.36 -8.95
CA ILE A 224 14.93 -14.31 -9.10
C ILE A 224 13.75 -13.87 -8.21
N VAL A 225 14.02 -13.28 -7.04
CA VAL A 225 12.97 -12.77 -6.14
C VAL A 225 12.54 -11.36 -6.54
N LEU A 226 13.50 -10.45 -6.74
CA LEU A 226 13.22 -9.02 -6.91
C LEU A 226 12.54 -8.68 -8.23
N ILE A 227 12.96 -9.33 -9.35
CA ILE A 227 12.43 -8.96 -10.68
C ILE A 227 10.92 -9.29 -10.78
N PRO A 228 10.45 -10.51 -10.49
CA PRO A 228 9.01 -10.78 -10.54
C PRO A 228 8.22 -9.94 -9.53
N TYR A 229 8.76 -9.74 -8.32
CA TYR A 229 8.11 -8.91 -7.30
C TYR A 229 7.92 -7.47 -7.81
N ALA A 230 8.95 -6.87 -8.39
CA ALA A 230 8.91 -5.49 -8.91
C ALA A 230 7.90 -5.38 -10.07
N ILE A 231 7.85 -6.35 -10.98
CA ILE A 231 6.92 -6.37 -12.11
C ILE A 231 5.47 -6.42 -11.61
N PHE A 232 5.13 -7.36 -10.71
CA PHE A 232 3.77 -7.50 -10.19
C PHE A 232 3.36 -6.32 -9.30
N TYR A 233 4.32 -5.75 -8.55
CA TYR A 233 4.11 -4.54 -7.76
C TYR A 233 3.74 -3.35 -8.67
N GLU A 234 4.47 -3.17 -9.75
CA GLU A 234 4.21 -2.07 -10.72
C GLU A 234 2.84 -2.23 -11.40
N ILE A 235 2.46 -3.45 -11.79
CA ILE A 235 1.15 -3.74 -12.40
C ILE A 235 0.04 -3.42 -11.38
N TRP A 236 0.18 -3.88 -10.15
CA TRP A 236 -0.76 -3.61 -9.04
C TRP A 236 -0.87 -2.11 -8.77
N ALA A 237 0.27 -1.43 -8.64
CA ALA A 237 0.33 0.01 -8.35
C ALA A 237 -0.36 0.83 -9.45
N ARG A 238 -0.11 0.53 -10.72
CA ARG A 238 -0.76 1.20 -11.86
C ARG A 238 -2.28 0.99 -11.87
N LYS A 239 -2.72 -0.23 -11.60
CA LYS A 239 -4.15 -0.56 -11.49
C LYS A 239 -4.82 0.24 -10.38
N VAL A 240 -4.22 0.27 -9.20
CA VAL A 240 -4.74 0.98 -8.01
C VAL A 240 -4.77 2.49 -8.24
N LEU A 241 -3.69 3.07 -8.75
CA LEU A 241 -3.61 4.50 -9.07
C LEU A 241 -4.66 4.88 -10.14
N GLY A 242 -4.86 4.01 -11.14
CA GLY A 242 -5.89 4.21 -12.16
C GLY A 242 -7.31 4.22 -11.58
N ILE A 243 -7.60 3.34 -10.61
CA ILE A 243 -8.89 3.33 -9.90
C ILE A 243 -9.04 4.62 -9.07
N GLN A 244 -8.01 4.99 -8.29
CA GLN A 244 -8.03 6.19 -7.44
C GLN A 244 -8.26 7.46 -8.24
N ALA A 245 -7.65 7.58 -9.41
CA ALA A 245 -7.78 8.76 -10.29
C ALA A 245 -9.22 8.95 -10.80
N LEU A 246 -10.01 7.88 -10.88
CA LEU A 246 -11.39 7.90 -11.38
C LEU A 246 -12.44 8.09 -10.28
N ILE A 247 -12.04 8.06 -9.00
CA ILE A 247 -12.97 8.23 -7.87
C ILE A 247 -13.62 9.61 -7.86
N PRO A 248 -12.92 10.74 -8.08
CA PRO A 248 -13.58 12.05 -8.12
C PRO A 248 -14.68 12.12 -9.17
N ASP A 249 -14.42 11.65 -10.40
CA ASP A 249 -15.40 11.56 -11.50
C ASP A 249 -16.64 10.74 -11.09
N PHE A 250 -16.41 9.62 -10.44
CA PHE A 250 -17.46 8.74 -9.91
C PHE A 250 -18.33 9.49 -8.91
N LEU A 251 -17.71 10.19 -7.94
CA LEU A 251 -18.41 10.93 -6.89
C LEU A 251 -19.18 12.11 -7.45
N GLU A 252 -18.60 12.86 -8.38
CA GLU A 252 -19.25 13.99 -9.05
C GLU A 252 -20.51 13.56 -9.81
N ARG A 253 -20.41 12.48 -10.60
CA ARG A 253 -21.55 11.90 -11.33
C ARG A 253 -22.62 11.39 -10.36
N MET A 254 -22.22 10.70 -9.29
CA MET A 254 -23.14 10.19 -8.28
C MET A 254 -23.88 11.33 -7.59
N ALA A 255 -23.18 12.40 -7.25
CA ALA A 255 -23.76 13.62 -6.65
C ALA A 255 -24.76 14.29 -7.61
N GLY A 256 -24.40 14.42 -8.88
CA GLY A 256 -25.28 14.99 -9.91
C GLY A 256 -26.58 14.18 -10.09
N ILE A 257 -26.48 12.85 -10.11
CA ILE A 257 -27.66 11.95 -10.21
C ILE A 257 -28.53 12.07 -8.95
N ASN A 258 -27.91 12.20 -7.77
CA ASN A 258 -28.64 12.34 -6.51
C ASN A 258 -29.35 13.69 -6.41
N GLN A 259 -28.79 14.76 -6.99
CA GLN A 259 -29.40 16.12 -7.01
C GLN A 259 -30.75 16.13 -7.74
N VAL A 260 -30.98 15.25 -8.71
CA VAL A 260 -32.28 15.14 -9.42
C VAL A 260 -33.23 14.16 -8.68
N GLY A 261 -32.93 13.82 -7.43
CA GLY A 261 -33.83 13.06 -6.55
C GLY A 261 -33.80 11.54 -6.71
N LEU A 262 -32.83 11.01 -7.44
CA LEU A 262 -32.66 9.54 -7.60
C LEU A 262 -31.94 8.94 -6.40
N THR A 263 -32.35 7.74 -6.02
CA THR A 263 -31.71 7.00 -4.93
C THR A 263 -30.29 6.56 -5.32
N ILE A 264 -29.46 6.30 -4.32
CA ILE A 264 -28.09 5.79 -4.52
C ILE A 264 -28.09 4.48 -5.35
N ALA A 265 -29.05 3.60 -5.09
CA ALA A 265 -29.19 2.34 -5.83
C ALA A 265 -29.48 2.58 -7.33
N GLN A 266 -30.37 3.54 -7.62
CA GLN A 266 -30.65 3.96 -8.99
C GLN A 266 -29.43 4.61 -9.64
N ALA A 267 -28.69 5.46 -8.90
CA ALA A 267 -27.46 6.09 -9.37
C ALA A 267 -26.41 5.05 -9.78
N ILE A 268 -26.20 4.04 -8.94
CA ILE A 268 -25.26 2.94 -9.25
C ILE A 268 -25.73 2.18 -10.50
N SER A 269 -27.03 1.92 -10.63
CA SER A 269 -27.59 1.20 -11.80
C SER A 269 -27.37 1.98 -13.12
N ILE A 270 -27.47 3.30 -13.08
CA ILE A 270 -27.17 4.18 -14.22
C ILE A 270 -25.65 4.15 -14.52
N MET A 271 -24.83 4.24 -13.48
CA MET A 271 -23.37 4.32 -13.60
C MET A 271 -22.73 3.03 -14.13
N VAL A 272 -23.37 1.86 -13.93
CA VAL A 272 -22.90 0.59 -14.51
C VAL A 272 -22.80 0.68 -16.02
N ASN A 273 -23.70 1.43 -16.65
CA ASN A 273 -23.73 1.61 -18.11
C ASN A 273 -22.82 2.74 -18.61
N THR A 274 -22.17 3.47 -17.68
CA THR A 274 -21.23 4.55 -18.02
C THR A 274 -19.80 3.98 -18.08
N ASN A 275 -19.05 4.37 -19.09
CA ASN A 275 -17.65 3.92 -19.20
C ASN A 275 -16.78 4.76 -18.26
N LEU A 276 -16.42 4.18 -17.12
CA LEU A 276 -15.50 4.73 -16.13
C LEU A 276 -14.18 3.94 -16.08
N GLY A 277 -13.74 3.44 -17.24
CA GLY A 277 -12.45 2.77 -17.35
C GLY A 277 -12.29 1.61 -16.35
N LEU A 278 -11.18 1.59 -15.61
CA LEU A 278 -10.87 0.54 -14.63
C LEU A 278 -11.90 0.48 -13.49
N LEU A 279 -12.53 1.60 -13.16
CA LEU A 279 -13.53 1.66 -12.09
C LEU A 279 -14.85 0.99 -12.49
N SER A 280 -15.18 0.89 -13.80
CA SER A 280 -16.40 0.24 -14.29
C SER A 280 -16.56 -1.19 -13.80
N TYR A 281 -15.46 -1.93 -13.69
CA TYR A 281 -15.46 -3.30 -13.18
C TYR A 281 -15.90 -3.35 -11.72
N GLU A 282 -15.36 -2.45 -10.91
CA GLU A 282 -15.69 -2.39 -9.47
C GLU A 282 -17.13 -1.88 -9.25
N ILE A 283 -17.60 -0.93 -10.07
CA ILE A 283 -19.01 -0.44 -10.00
C ILE A 283 -19.97 -1.60 -10.31
N ARG A 284 -19.68 -2.43 -11.34
CA ARG A 284 -20.48 -3.64 -11.63
C ARG A 284 -20.49 -4.62 -10.45
N ARG A 285 -19.38 -4.72 -9.72
CA ARG A 285 -19.31 -5.57 -8.50
C ARG A 285 -20.14 -4.98 -7.36
N ILE A 286 -20.06 -3.66 -7.14
CA ILE A 286 -20.90 -2.95 -6.15
C ILE A 286 -22.38 -3.19 -6.47
N LYS A 287 -22.78 -2.99 -7.73
CA LYS A 287 -24.17 -3.26 -8.19
C LYS A 287 -24.58 -4.70 -7.89
N ARG A 288 -23.74 -5.66 -8.25
CA ARG A 288 -24.01 -7.09 -8.01
C ARG A 288 -24.14 -7.40 -6.51
N ASP A 289 -23.27 -6.85 -5.67
CA ASP A 289 -23.36 -7.03 -4.21
C ASP A 289 -24.70 -6.48 -3.69
N MET A 290 -25.15 -5.33 -4.19
CA MET A 290 -26.46 -4.74 -3.87
C MET A 290 -27.62 -5.59 -4.39
N ASP A 291 -27.53 -6.14 -5.59
CA ASP A 291 -28.56 -7.04 -6.17
C ASP A 291 -28.71 -8.32 -5.36
N TRP A 292 -27.62 -8.77 -4.68
CA TRP A 292 -27.63 -9.90 -3.75
C TRP A 292 -28.06 -9.53 -2.33
N GLY A 293 -28.53 -8.30 -2.11
CA GLY A 293 -29.12 -7.84 -0.87
C GLY A 293 -28.20 -7.07 0.08
N ALA A 294 -26.95 -6.82 -0.32
CA ALA A 294 -26.08 -5.95 0.46
C ALA A 294 -26.57 -4.50 0.35
N ASN A 295 -26.54 -3.78 1.46
CA ASN A 295 -26.80 -2.33 1.38
C ASN A 295 -25.59 -1.61 0.75
N PHE A 296 -25.77 -0.37 0.32
CA PHE A 296 -24.75 0.41 -0.37
C PHE A 296 -23.46 0.53 0.46
N THR A 297 -23.61 0.77 1.76
CA THR A 297 -22.48 0.89 2.70
C THR A 297 -21.66 -0.42 2.75
N GLU A 298 -22.32 -1.56 2.84
CA GLU A 298 -21.66 -2.88 2.81
C GLU A 298 -20.95 -3.13 1.49
N ALA A 299 -21.60 -2.81 0.37
CA ALA A 299 -21.03 -2.97 -0.96
C ALA A 299 -19.77 -2.10 -1.15
N LEU A 300 -19.79 -0.85 -0.61
CA LEU A 300 -18.63 0.05 -0.59
C LEU A 300 -17.49 -0.48 0.31
N MET A 301 -17.82 -1.03 1.48
CA MET A 301 -16.81 -1.62 2.36
C MET A 301 -16.12 -2.83 1.70
N ARG A 302 -16.88 -3.69 1.01
CA ARG A 302 -16.32 -4.81 0.23
C ARG A 302 -15.43 -4.29 -0.91
N PHE A 303 -15.80 -3.19 -1.56
CA PHE A 303 -14.96 -2.52 -2.56
C PHE A 303 -13.65 -2.02 -1.93
N GLU A 304 -13.71 -1.37 -0.77
CA GLU A 304 -12.53 -0.90 -0.03
C GLU A 304 -11.59 -2.08 0.30
N GLU A 305 -12.12 -3.20 0.77
CA GLU A 305 -11.33 -4.39 1.10
C GLU A 305 -10.60 -4.95 -0.13
N ARG A 306 -11.26 -4.94 -1.30
CA ARG A 306 -10.68 -5.44 -2.55
C ARG A 306 -9.54 -4.57 -3.08
N VAL A 307 -9.71 -3.25 -3.01
CA VAL A 307 -8.69 -2.30 -3.51
C VAL A 307 -7.63 -2.00 -2.46
N SER A 308 -8.02 -1.96 -1.20
CA SER A 308 -7.16 -1.96 -0.01
C SER A 308 -6.10 -0.85 0.04
N THR A 309 -6.50 0.41 -0.25
CA THR A 309 -5.61 1.57 -0.18
C THR A 309 -6.10 2.61 0.84
N PRO A 310 -5.19 3.36 1.48
CA PRO A 310 -5.58 4.39 2.46
C PRO A 310 -6.49 5.47 1.88
N SER A 311 -6.26 5.88 0.63
CA SER A 311 -7.08 6.90 -0.05
C SER A 311 -8.53 6.44 -0.22
N ILE A 312 -8.73 5.21 -0.72
CA ILE A 312 -10.07 4.62 -0.91
C ILE A 312 -10.74 4.38 0.44
N ALA A 313 -9.99 3.93 1.44
CA ALA A 313 -10.51 3.74 2.81
C ALA A 313 -11.08 5.06 3.39
N ARG A 314 -10.36 6.17 3.22
CA ARG A 314 -10.83 7.50 3.64
C ARG A 314 -12.11 7.90 2.89
N THR A 315 -12.11 7.76 1.57
CA THR A 315 -13.26 8.10 0.71
C THR A 315 -14.50 7.28 1.09
N VAL A 316 -14.34 5.96 1.23
CA VAL A 316 -15.44 5.05 1.63
C VAL A 316 -15.96 5.42 3.02
N THR A 317 -15.06 5.70 3.98
CA THR A 317 -15.43 6.12 5.34
C THR A 317 -16.26 7.43 5.31
N LEU A 318 -15.84 8.40 4.51
CA LEU A 318 -16.58 9.66 4.37
C LEU A 318 -17.96 9.44 3.76
N ILE A 319 -18.06 8.67 2.69
CA ILE A 319 -19.34 8.34 2.02
C ILE A 319 -20.25 7.57 2.97
N THR A 320 -19.72 6.58 3.68
CA THR A 320 -20.53 5.74 4.60
C THR A 320 -21.03 6.57 5.79
N LYS A 321 -20.25 7.47 6.31
CA LYS A 321 -20.69 8.43 7.36
C LYS A 321 -21.71 9.39 6.82
N ALA A 322 -21.55 9.96 5.69
CA ALA A 322 -22.54 10.79 4.99
C ALA A 322 -23.85 10.03 4.73
N UNK A 323 -23.81 8.85 4.35
CA UNK A 323 -24.93 8.03 4.14
C UNK A 323 -25.59 7.61 5.42
N UNK A 324 -24.90 7.62 6.38
CA UNK A 324 -25.49 7.30 7.60
C UNK A 324 -26.08 8.50 8.30
N UNK A 325 -25.68 9.63 7.91
CA UNK A 325 -26.17 10.87 8.33
C UNK A 325 -27.36 11.30 7.58
N UNK A 326 -27.46 10.93 6.48
CA UNK A 326 -28.57 11.17 5.65
C UNK A 326 -29.65 10.19 5.93
#